data_108688be30086765aacd4af32cd573c5
#
_entry.id   108688be30086765aacd4af32cd573c5
#
_cell.length_a   1.000
_cell.length_b   1.000
_cell.length_c   1.000
_cell.angle_alpha   90.00
_cell.angle_beta   90.00
_cell.angle_gamma   90.00
#
_symmetry.space_group_name_H-M   'P 1'
#
loop_
_entity.id
_entity.type
_entity.pdbx_description
1 polymer ?
#
loop_
_entity_poly.entity_id
_entity_poly.type
_entity_poly.pdbx_seq_one_letter_code
_entity_poly.pdbx_strand_id
1 'polypeptide(L)'
;MERFAIFFVVVGLCSPCLLCSADEYVESKSPDGKLALRVSRGNKQPFPQSDALIERATRKVIVDLDKDALFAPEAKLVWSRDSQRFAYVRETNEDPQSVGTRVFQRNGATFEEIKLPNLPLPKLPSQASRSEKDRVYIKPIRWPEATSLELNYEIITDDGWRGAEAISLKFDRQSSPTIVKIEAEPVSIVDYFLLLPDDTLETRPRHWIHNATVVDKKNGYMSVSGDGAQPSFDVALFRYRDGRPLLAVCQADLESDDSRCVSMEFFELGVDGKMQKTDRKIFPVRDQWDSGEQNKKYEDFRFILPRQGRTVLVRSAKTKEILHKVTWNGERFIEEK
;
A
#
# COMPACT_ATOMS: atom_id res chain seq x y z
N MET A 1 -18.59 -81.03 -7.58
CA MET A 1 -18.78 -79.67 -8.14
C MET A 1 -19.25 -78.77 -6.99
N GLU A 2 -18.28 -78.18 -6.28
CA GLU A 2 -18.52 -77.32 -5.16
C GLU A 2 -18.53 -75.88 -5.64
N ARG A 3 -19.59 -75.14 -5.32
CA ARG A 3 -19.73 -73.69 -5.62
C ARG A 3 -19.23 -72.89 -4.46
N PHE A 4 -18.11 -72.19 -4.61
CA PHE A 4 -17.63 -71.18 -3.68
C PHE A 4 -18.40 -69.88 -3.88
N ALA A 5 -19.11 -69.40 -2.85
CA ALA A 5 -19.70 -68.08 -2.84
C ALA A 5 -18.70 -67.11 -2.24
N ILE A 6 -18.27 -66.12 -3.02
CA ILE A 6 -17.39 -64.99 -2.57
C ILE A 6 -18.30 -63.89 -2.05
N PHE A 7 -18.23 -63.63 -0.74
CA PHE A 7 -18.83 -62.44 -0.13
C PHE A 7 -17.87 -61.23 -0.27
N PHE A 8 -18.33 -60.27 -1.02
CA PHE A 8 -17.65 -58.93 -1.02
C PHE A 8 -18.17 -58.10 0.17
N VAL A 9 -17.31 -57.87 1.15
CA VAL A 9 -17.54 -56.90 2.21
C VAL A 9 -17.09 -55.52 1.68
N VAL A 10 -18.06 -54.68 1.33
CA VAL A 10 -17.81 -53.29 1.03
C VAL A 10 -17.59 -52.51 2.34
N VAL A 11 -16.35 -52.30 2.71
CA VAL A 11 -16.01 -51.40 3.79
C VAL A 11 -16.18 -49.98 3.27
N GLY A 12 -17.29 -49.34 3.64
CA GLY A 12 -17.51 -47.92 3.41
C GLY A 12 -16.49 -47.09 4.20
N LEU A 13 -15.44 -46.62 3.55
CA LEU A 13 -14.58 -45.58 4.09
C LEU A 13 -15.40 -44.28 4.15
N CYS A 14 -15.99 -44.00 5.31
CA CYS A 14 -16.39 -42.63 5.66
C CYS A 14 -15.13 -41.76 5.62
N SER A 15 -14.94 -41.02 4.52
CA SER A 15 -14.01 -39.90 4.51
C SER A 15 -14.42 -38.94 5.62
N PRO A 16 -13.55 -38.66 6.58
CA PRO A 16 -13.84 -37.57 7.54
C PRO A 16 -13.98 -36.30 6.67
N CYS A 17 -15.14 -35.63 6.77
CA CYS A 17 -15.31 -34.28 6.32
C CYS A 17 -14.09 -33.49 6.85
N LEU A 18 -13.22 -33.08 5.94
CA LEU A 18 -12.23 -32.04 6.21
C LEU A 18 -13.04 -30.82 6.64
N LEU A 19 -13.22 -30.68 7.95
CA LEU A 19 -13.59 -29.42 8.56
C LEU A 19 -12.56 -28.42 8.04
N CYS A 20 -12.99 -27.54 7.14
CA CYS A 20 -12.19 -26.40 6.74
C CYS A 20 -11.71 -25.71 8.02
N SER A 21 -10.47 -25.94 8.41
CA SER A 21 -9.86 -25.25 9.52
C SER A 21 -9.80 -23.78 9.13
N ALA A 22 -10.21 -22.90 10.05
CA ALA A 22 -9.98 -21.48 9.89
C ALA A 22 -8.50 -21.25 9.58
N ASP A 23 -8.18 -20.52 8.50
CA ASP A 23 -6.81 -20.17 8.20
C ASP A 23 -6.27 -19.30 9.35
N GLU A 24 -5.31 -19.84 10.07
CA GLU A 24 -4.64 -19.16 11.18
C GLU A 24 -3.18 -18.96 10.83
N TYR A 25 -2.71 -17.72 10.90
CA TYR A 25 -1.29 -17.42 10.71
C TYR A 25 -0.75 -16.55 11.85
N VAL A 26 0.56 -16.64 12.07
CA VAL A 26 1.25 -16.01 13.18
C VAL A 26 2.36 -15.11 12.64
N GLU A 27 2.26 -13.82 12.93
CA GLU A 27 3.16 -12.78 12.44
C GLU A 27 3.69 -11.89 13.57
N SER A 28 4.53 -10.92 13.22
CA SER A 28 4.96 -9.83 14.09
C SER A 28 5.44 -10.29 15.48
N LYS A 29 6.43 -11.17 15.50
CA LYS A 29 7.03 -11.71 16.75
C LYS A 29 7.64 -10.61 17.61
N SER A 30 7.45 -10.73 18.95
CA SER A 30 8.15 -9.86 19.90
C SER A 30 9.68 -10.06 19.83
N PRO A 31 10.49 -9.05 20.18
CA PRO A 31 11.96 -9.17 20.20
C PRO A 31 12.50 -10.30 21.06
N ASP A 32 11.84 -10.61 22.20
CA ASP A 32 12.21 -11.75 23.06
C ASP A 32 11.70 -13.12 22.53
N GLY A 33 10.97 -13.12 21.41
CA GLY A 33 10.46 -14.31 20.74
C GLY A 33 9.33 -15.02 21.46
N LYS A 34 8.81 -14.52 22.59
CA LYS A 34 7.80 -15.19 23.40
C LYS A 34 6.38 -14.95 22.92
N LEU A 35 6.11 -13.80 22.34
CA LEU A 35 4.80 -13.35 21.89
C LEU A 35 4.73 -13.19 20.38
N ALA A 36 3.52 -13.24 19.83
CA ALA A 36 3.29 -12.94 18.41
C ALA A 36 1.83 -12.54 18.17
N LEU A 37 1.60 -11.88 17.04
CA LEU A 37 0.26 -11.64 16.53
C LEU A 37 -0.27 -12.92 15.89
N ARG A 38 -1.46 -13.33 16.30
CA ARG A 38 -2.27 -14.35 15.65
C ARG A 38 -3.39 -13.67 14.90
N VAL A 39 -3.53 -13.96 13.62
CA VAL A 39 -4.65 -13.54 12.78
C VAL A 39 -5.44 -14.79 12.42
N SER A 40 -6.72 -14.84 12.76
CA SER A 40 -7.60 -15.96 12.47
C SER A 40 -8.70 -15.51 11.51
N ARG A 41 -8.90 -16.24 10.42
CA ARG A 41 -9.97 -16.01 9.45
C ARG A 41 -11.11 -17.01 9.70
N GLY A 42 -12.33 -16.49 9.82
CA GLY A 42 -13.52 -17.33 9.93
C GLY A 42 -13.86 -18.06 8.62
N ASN A 43 -14.56 -19.18 8.71
CA ASN A 43 -14.93 -20.01 7.57
C ASN A 43 -16.19 -19.52 6.81
N LYS A 44 -16.86 -18.49 7.29
CA LYS A 44 -18.10 -17.97 6.70
C LYS A 44 -17.83 -16.67 5.97
N GLN A 45 -18.33 -16.54 4.76
CA GLN A 45 -18.33 -15.25 4.06
C GLN A 45 -19.46 -14.34 4.56
N PRO A 46 -19.19 -13.02 4.76
CA PRO A 46 -17.87 -12.40 4.78
C PRO A 46 -17.02 -12.99 5.91
N PHE A 47 -15.74 -13.23 5.65
CA PHE A 47 -14.85 -13.89 6.63
C PHE A 47 -14.55 -12.94 7.79
N PRO A 48 -15.15 -13.13 8.99
CA PRO A 48 -14.75 -12.34 10.13
C PRO A 48 -13.30 -12.68 10.49
N GLN A 49 -12.50 -11.66 10.71
CA GLN A 49 -11.13 -11.84 11.18
C GLN A 49 -11.05 -11.45 12.65
N SER A 50 -10.25 -12.18 13.40
CA SER A 50 -9.92 -11.80 14.76
C SER A 50 -8.42 -11.76 14.95
N ASP A 51 -7.94 -10.71 15.60
CA ASP A 51 -6.54 -10.50 15.90
C ASP A 51 -6.32 -10.63 17.40
N ALA A 52 -5.29 -11.39 17.77
CA ALA A 52 -4.94 -11.57 19.16
C ALA A 52 -3.42 -11.59 19.35
N LEU A 53 -2.96 -11.03 20.45
CA LEU A 53 -1.62 -11.28 20.94
C LEU A 53 -1.63 -12.63 21.67
N ILE A 54 -0.74 -13.54 21.27
CA ILE A 54 -0.61 -14.87 21.87
C ILE A 54 0.77 -15.13 22.44
N GLU A 55 0.83 -15.97 23.45
CA GLU A 55 2.07 -16.62 23.86
C GLU A 55 2.39 -17.75 22.86
N ARG A 56 3.57 -17.69 22.26
CA ARG A 56 3.93 -18.61 21.16
C ARG A 56 4.03 -20.07 21.58
N ALA A 57 4.56 -20.32 22.77
CA ALA A 57 4.77 -21.68 23.27
C ALA A 57 3.46 -22.43 23.55
N THR A 58 2.50 -21.75 24.17
CA THR A 58 1.25 -22.36 24.65
C THR A 58 0.05 -22.05 23.75
N ARG A 59 0.20 -21.12 22.80
CA ARG A 59 -0.90 -20.55 21.98
C ARG A 59 -1.97 -19.82 22.80
N LYS A 60 -1.70 -19.59 24.08
CA LYS A 60 -2.62 -18.86 24.95
C LYS A 60 -2.79 -17.42 24.48
N VAL A 61 -4.04 -16.97 24.39
CA VAL A 61 -4.37 -15.57 24.13
C VAL A 61 -4.00 -14.73 25.35
N ILE A 62 -3.23 -13.68 25.13
CA ILE A 62 -2.82 -12.71 26.14
C ILE A 62 -3.70 -11.46 26.06
N VAL A 63 -4.00 -10.99 24.84
CA VAL A 63 -4.88 -9.85 24.58
C VAL A 63 -5.67 -10.10 23.31
N ASP A 64 -6.98 -9.91 23.35
CA ASP A 64 -7.81 -9.78 22.14
C ASP A 64 -7.64 -8.35 21.61
N LEU A 65 -7.13 -8.23 20.39
CA LEU A 65 -6.84 -6.93 19.77
C LEU A 65 -8.02 -6.43 18.96
N ASP A 66 -8.62 -7.30 18.17
CA ASP A 66 -9.78 -6.99 17.36
C ASP A 66 -10.66 -8.21 17.19
N LYS A 67 -11.98 -8.01 17.26
CA LYS A 67 -12.99 -9.04 17.05
C LYS A 67 -13.91 -8.58 15.93
N ASP A 68 -14.26 -9.50 15.05
CA ASP A 68 -15.27 -9.28 14.00
C ASP A 68 -14.91 -8.22 12.95
N ALA A 69 -13.64 -7.96 12.70
CA ALA A 69 -13.27 -7.09 11.61
C ALA A 69 -13.52 -7.79 10.26
N LEU A 70 -14.33 -7.17 9.44
CA LEU A 70 -14.63 -7.62 8.09
C LEU A 70 -13.52 -7.09 7.15
N PHE A 71 -12.99 -7.96 6.27
CA PHE A 71 -12.12 -7.59 5.14
C PHE A 71 -10.86 -6.76 5.44
N ALA A 72 -10.17 -6.99 6.54
CA ALA A 72 -8.92 -6.29 6.78
C ALA A 72 -7.73 -7.10 6.25
N PRO A 73 -6.94 -6.56 5.31
CA PRO A 73 -5.85 -7.32 4.71
C PRO A 73 -4.67 -7.50 5.63
N GLU A 74 -4.32 -6.50 6.44
CA GLU A 74 -3.10 -6.54 7.24
C GLU A 74 -3.27 -5.92 8.63
N ALA A 75 -3.07 -6.75 9.64
CA ALA A 75 -2.82 -6.32 11.00
C ALA A 75 -1.31 -6.31 11.26
N LYS A 76 -0.81 -5.31 11.95
CA LYS A 76 0.62 -5.16 12.21
C LYS A 76 0.89 -4.80 13.65
N LEU A 77 1.90 -5.45 14.25
CA LEU A 77 2.49 -5.04 15.51
C LEU A 77 3.88 -4.44 15.28
N VAL A 78 4.13 -3.30 15.86
CA VAL A 78 5.46 -2.69 15.95
C VAL A 78 5.90 -2.72 17.40
N TRP A 79 6.93 -3.51 17.71
CA TRP A 79 7.39 -3.78 19.07
C TRP A 79 8.45 -2.80 19.52
N SER A 80 8.40 -2.42 20.82
CA SER A 80 9.55 -1.84 21.51
C SER A 80 10.65 -2.90 21.69
N ARG A 81 11.92 -2.46 21.71
CA ARG A 81 13.07 -3.36 21.78
C ARG A 81 13.10 -4.25 23.02
N ASP A 82 12.53 -3.78 24.13
CA ASP A 82 12.45 -4.49 25.42
C ASP A 82 11.24 -5.41 25.54
N SER A 83 10.41 -5.52 24.48
CA SER A 83 9.16 -6.30 24.48
C SER A 83 8.14 -5.86 25.55
N GLN A 84 8.30 -4.65 26.10
CA GLN A 84 7.38 -4.13 27.11
C GLN A 84 6.21 -3.35 26.52
N ARG A 85 6.33 -2.89 25.26
CA ARG A 85 5.28 -2.15 24.55
C ARG A 85 5.17 -2.63 23.11
N PHE A 86 3.98 -2.47 22.57
CA PHE A 86 3.77 -2.56 21.13
C PHE A 86 2.72 -1.55 20.67
N ALA A 87 2.83 -1.14 19.42
CA ALA A 87 1.80 -0.42 18.71
C ALA A 87 1.09 -1.37 17.74
N TYR A 88 -0.22 -1.39 17.77
CA TYR A 88 -1.08 -2.18 16.89
C TYR A 88 -1.79 -1.25 15.92
N VAL A 89 -1.78 -1.61 14.67
CA VAL A 89 -2.57 -0.97 13.62
C VAL A 89 -3.19 -2.05 12.74
N ARG A 90 -4.41 -1.80 12.31
CA ARG A 90 -5.10 -2.61 11.31
C ARG A 90 -5.46 -1.72 10.14
N GLU A 91 -5.00 -2.10 8.96
CA GLU A 91 -5.40 -1.48 7.72
C GLU A 91 -6.62 -2.21 7.16
N THR A 92 -7.64 -1.49 6.75
CA THR A 92 -8.84 -2.07 6.13
C THR A 92 -8.86 -1.67 4.65
N ASN A 93 -9.22 -2.59 3.75
CA ASN A 93 -9.38 -2.30 2.32
C ASN A 93 -10.71 -1.63 1.99
N GLU A 94 -11.69 -1.74 2.89
CA GLU A 94 -12.93 -1.02 2.73
C GLU A 94 -12.69 0.44 3.08
N ASP A 95 -13.21 1.35 2.29
CA ASP A 95 -13.08 2.80 2.38
C ASP A 95 -13.08 3.31 3.85
N PRO A 96 -11.98 3.17 4.58
CA PRO A 96 -11.96 3.48 5.99
C PRO A 96 -11.85 4.98 6.13
N GLN A 97 -12.81 5.56 6.79
CA GLN A 97 -12.74 6.98 7.12
C GLN A 97 -11.51 7.31 7.99
N SER A 98 -11.02 6.34 8.75
CA SER A 98 -9.85 6.54 9.61
C SER A 98 -9.20 5.22 10.04
N VAL A 99 -7.88 5.19 10.06
CA VAL A 99 -7.07 4.10 10.63
C VAL A 99 -6.30 4.65 11.84
N GLY A 100 -6.56 4.11 13.01
CA GLY A 100 -5.90 4.53 14.25
C GLY A 100 -4.87 3.51 14.74
N THR A 101 -3.81 4.01 15.37
CA THR A 101 -2.86 3.19 16.12
C THR A 101 -3.32 3.06 17.56
N ARG A 102 -3.35 1.84 18.08
CA ARG A 102 -3.52 1.52 19.50
C ARG A 102 -2.17 1.12 20.09
N VAL A 103 -1.87 1.60 21.27
CA VAL A 103 -0.59 1.31 21.95
C VAL A 103 -0.87 0.53 23.22
N PHE A 104 -0.08 -0.50 23.46
CA PHE A 104 -0.23 -1.39 24.59
C PHE A 104 1.07 -1.45 25.39
N GLN A 105 0.94 -1.53 26.71
CA GLN A 105 2.03 -1.76 27.65
C GLN A 105 1.82 -3.00 28.47
N ARG A 106 2.92 -3.71 28.72
CA ARG A 106 2.91 -4.90 29.57
C ARG A 106 2.58 -4.53 31.02
N ASN A 107 1.59 -5.23 31.57
CA ASN A 107 1.25 -5.20 32.99
C ASN A 107 1.23 -6.65 33.51
N GLY A 108 2.32 -7.07 34.16
CA GLY A 108 2.49 -8.46 34.59
C GLY A 108 2.45 -9.46 33.43
N ALA A 109 1.45 -10.33 33.44
CA ALA A 109 1.26 -11.38 32.43
C ALA A 109 0.42 -10.93 31.21
N THR A 110 -0.16 -9.74 31.24
CA THR A 110 -1.02 -9.19 30.17
C THR A 110 -0.50 -7.86 29.63
N PHE A 111 -1.26 -7.25 28.74
CA PHE A 111 -1.01 -5.91 28.22
C PHE A 111 -2.27 -5.06 28.38
N GLU A 112 -2.06 -3.80 28.73
CA GLU A 112 -3.11 -2.80 28.87
C GLU A 112 -2.95 -1.73 27.79
N GLU A 113 -4.06 -1.25 27.25
CA GLU A 113 -4.06 -0.20 26.26
C GLU A 113 -3.74 1.15 26.89
N ILE A 114 -2.82 1.87 26.26
CA ILE A 114 -2.44 3.23 26.64
C ILE A 114 -3.17 4.21 25.74
N LYS A 115 -3.89 5.15 26.34
CA LYS A 115 -4.53 6.24 25.59
C LYS A 115 -3.47 7.19 25.02
N LEU A 116 -3.47 7.36 23.71
CA LEU A 116 -2.63 8.35 23.05
C LEU A 116 -3.09 9.79 23.39
N PRO A 117 -2.17 10.77 23.38
CA PRO A 117 -2.54 12.17 23.53
C PRO A 117 -3.35 12.64 22.32
N ASN A 118 -4.05 13.74 22.45
CA ASN A 118 -4.67 14.40 21.31
C ASN A 118 -3.58 14.85 20.34
N LEU A 119 -3.53 14.22 19.18
CA LEU A 119 -2.58 14.59 18.13
C LEU A 119 -3.13 15.78 17.34
N PRO A 120 -2.33 16.85 17.13
CA PRO A 120 -2.75 17.94 16.27
C PRO A 120 -2.88 17.42 14.83
N LEU A 121 -3.88 17.90 14.11
CA LEU A 121 -4.10 17.49 12.72
C LEU A 121 -2.94 17.97 11.84
N PRO A 122 -2.47 17.13 10.89
CA PRO A 122 -1.45 17.52 9.94
C PRO A 122 -1.85 18.77 9.15
N LYS A 123 -0.84 19.60 8.85
CA LYS A 123 -1.06 20.80 8.05
C LYS A 123 -1.37 20.43 6.60
N LEU A 124 -2.43 21.00 6.08
CA LEU A 124 -2.80 20.91 4.68
C LEU A 124 -2.34 22.16 3.92
N PRO A 125 -2.12 22.06 2.59
CA PRO A 125 -1.97 23.24 1.74
C PRO A 125 -3.16 24.19 1.86
N SER A 126 -2.94 25.49 1.63
CA SER A 126 -3.98 26.53 1.78
C SER A 126 -5.16 26.36 0.83
N GLN A 127 -4.97 25.63 -0.27
CA GLN A 127 -6.01 25.33 -1.27
C GLN A 127 -6.93 24.19 -0.84
N ALA A 128 -6.52 23.38 0.14
CA ALA A 128 -7.28 22.22 0.60
C ALA A 128 -8.48 22.66 1.46
N SER A 129 -9.62 22.02 1.23
CA SER A 129 -10.81 22.15 2.06
C SER A 129 -11.02 20.88 2.87
N ARG A 130 -11.36 21.03 4.15
CA ARG A 130 -11.70 19.90 5.04
C ARG A 130 -13.15 19.48 4.83
N SER A 131 -13.40 18.18 4.86
CA SER A 131 -14.72 17.59 4.77
C SER A 131 -14.89 16.39 5.71
N GLU A 132 -16.11 15.92 5.92
CA GLU A 132 -16.38 14.69 6.66
C GLU A 132 -15.91 13.43 5.94
N LYS A 133 -15.59 13.54 4.66
CA LYS A 133 -15.07 12.44 3.83
C LYS A 133 -13.54 12.35 3.84
N ASP A 134 -12.87 13.23 4.57
CA ASP A 134 -11.42 13.16 4.72
C ASP A 134 -11.02 11.88 5.42
N ARG A 135 -9.92 11.29 4.95
CA ARG A 135 -9.36 10.07 5.53
C ARG A 135 -8.20 10.41 6.42
N VAL A 136 -8.17 9.80 7.60
CA VAL A 136 -7.13 10.03 8.61
C VAL A 136 -6.43 8.70 8.90
N TYR A 137 -5.11 8.71 8.80
CA TYR A 137 -4.27 7.54 9.03
C TYR A 137 -3.23 7.84 10.10
N ILE A 138 -3.24 7.07 11.18
CA ILE A 138 -2.21 7.11 12.21
C ILE A 138 -1.55 5.74 12.24
N LYS A 139 -0.34 5.66 11.69
CA LYS A 139 0.39 4.39 11.53
C LYS A 139 1.68 4.40 12.35
N PRO A 140 2.00 3.31 13.08
CA PRO A 140 3.26 3.22 13.80
C PRO A 140 4.40 2.94 12.82
N ILE A 141 5.50 3.70 12.93
CA ILE A 141 6.70 3.51 12.12
C ILE A 141 7.68 2.57 12.85
N ARG A 142 8.10 2.97 14.04
CA ARG A 142 9.10 2.25 14.82
C ARG A 142 9.18 2.74 16.27
N TRP A 143 9.88 1.98 17.10
CA TRP A 143 10.34 2.40 18.41
C TRP A 143 11.85 2.68 18.36
N PRO A 144 12.28 3.95 18.23
CA PRO A 144 13.71 4.28 18.27
C PRO A 144 14.37 3.85 19.58
N GLU A 145 13.63 4.02 20.67
CA GLU A 145 13.99 3.60 22.04
C GLU A 145 12.82 2.84 22.67
N ALA A 146 13.06 2.14 23.77
CA ALA A 146 12.02 1.41 24.49
C ALA A 146 10.84 2.29 24.96
N THR A 147 11.10 3.59 25.17
CA THR A 147 10.12 4.58 25.64
C THR A 147 9.76 5.64 24.58
N SER A 148 10.16 5.46 23.34
CA SER A 148 9.87 6.41 22.27
C SER A 148 9.22 5.72 21.08
N LEU A 149 8.09 6.24 20.61
CA LEU A 149 7.35 5.74 19.43
C LEU A 149 7.29 6.82 18.37
N GLU A 150 7.64 6.48 17.14
CA GLU A 150 7.42 7.31 15.97
C GLU A 150 6.15 6.84 15.23
N LEU A 151 5.27 7.79 14.93
CA LEU A 151 4.04 7.61 14.18
C LEU A 151 4.12 8.40 12.87
N ASN A 152 3.53 7.88 11.81
CA ASN A 152 3.11 8.66 10.65
C ASN A 152 1.66 9.07 10.86
N TYR A 153 1.39 10.36 10.84
CA TYR A 153 0.05 10.92 10.90
C TYR A 153 -0.26 11.60 9.56
N GLU A 154 -1.21 11.05 8.86
CA GLU A 154 -1.55 11.47 7.50
C GLU A 154 -3.04 11.79 7.42
N ILE A 155 -3.36 12.82 6.64
CA ILE A 155 -4.71 13.14 6.24
C ILE A 155 -4.78 13.28 4.72
N ILE A 156 -5.80 12.68 4.11
CA ILE A 156 -6.10 12.80 2.69
C ILE A 156 -7.53 13.35 2.57
N THR A 157 -7.64 14.53 1.98
CA THR A 157 -8.94 15.19 1.79
C THR A 157 -9.74 14.53 0.67
N ASP A 158 -11.04 14.79 0.62
CA ASP A 158 -11.90 14.26 -0.45
C ASP A 158 -11.47 14.70 -1.84
N ASP A 159 -10.92 15.90 -1.96
CA ASP A 159 -10.38 16.46 -3.19
C ASP A 159 -8.90 16.13 -3.46
N GLY A 160 -8.30 15.20 -2.69
CA GLY A 160 -6.97 14.63 -2.95
C GLY A 160 -5.78 15.40 -2.37
N TRP A 161 -6.00 16.47 -1.59
CA TRP A 161 -4.87 17.09 -0.88
C TRP A 161 -4.39 16.21 0.27
N ARG A 162 -3.10 16.20 0.47
CA ARG A 162 -2.45 15.42 1.52
C ARG A 162 -1.70 16.33 2.49
N GLY A 163 -1.87 16.06 3.78
CA GLY A 163 -0.99 16.52 4.84
C GLY A 163 -0.42 15.32 5.56
N ALA A 164 0.89 15.29 5.78
CA ALA A 164 1.53 14.20 6.50
C ALA A 164 2.63 14.72 7.43
N GLU A 165 2.68 14.18 8.63
CA GLU A 165 3.62 14.55 9.68
C GLU A 165 4.14 13.30 10.39
N ALA A 166 5.44 13.30 10.68
CA ALA A 166 6.05 12.35 11.59
C ALA A 166 5.92 12.87 13.02
N ILE A 167 5.30 12.10 13.90
CA ILE A 167 5.10 12.45 15.31
C ILE A 167 5.94 11.54 16.19
N SER A 168 6.79 12.13 17.03
CA SER A 168 7.53 11.38 18.04
C SER A 168 6.84 11.52 19.39
N LEU A 169 6.52 10.38 19.99
CA LEU A 169 5.97 10.27 21.34
C LEU A 169 7.04 9.77 22.30
N LYS A 170 7.02 10.26 23.53
CA LYS A 170 7.82 9.74 24.63
C LYS A 170 6.91 9.33 25.78
N PHE A 171 7.15 8.13 26.31
CA PHE A 171 6.42 7.55 27.43
C PHE A 171 7.21 7.75 28.72
N ASP A 172 6.59 8.29 29.73
CA ASP A 172 7.17 8.42 31.07
C ASP A 172 7.16 7.07 31.83
N ARG A 173 7.55 7.10 33.10
CA ARG A 173 7.56 5.90 33.95
C ARG A 173 6.15 5.36 34.25
N GLN A 174 5.14 6.20 34.20
CA GLN A 174 3.73 5.86 34.38
C GLN A 174 3.05 5.50 33.05
N SER A 175 3.83 5.43 31.98
CA SER A 175 3.36 5.10 30.62
C SER A 175 2.45 6.15 29.98
N SER A 176 2.49 7.38 30.50
CA SER A 176 1.80 8.50 29.90
C SER A 176 2.58 9.04 28.69
N PRO A 177 2.01 9.01 27.48
CA PRO A 177 2.69 9.49 26.29
C PRO A 177 2.57 11.02 26.17
N THR A 178 3.68 11.65 25.79
CA THR A 178 3.76 13.08 25.47
C THR A 178 4.32 13.25 24.05
N ILE A 179 3.83 14.26 23.33
CA ILE A 179 4.39 14.63 22.04
C ILE A 179 5.69 15.40 22.28
N VAL A 180 6.80 14.90 21.74
CA VAL A 180 8.11 15.56 21.87
C VAL A 180 8.58 16.19 20.56
N LYS A 181 8.04 15.76 19.42
CA LYS A 181 8.43 16.30 18.11
C LYS A 181 7.32 16.08 17.10
N ILE A 182 7.15 17.06 16.21
CA ILE A 182 6.30 16.96 15.02
C ILE A 182 7.12 17.50 13.84
N GLU A 183 7.22 16.74 12.78
CA GLU A 183 7.93 17.09 11.54
C GLU A 183 7.03 16.86 10.34
N ALA A 184 6.84 17.90 9.53
CA ALA A 184 6.12 17.74 8.27
C ALA A 184 6.90 16.82 7.31
N GLU A 185 6.23 15.89 6.67
CA GLU A 185 6.85 15.13 5.59
C GLU A 185 7.09 16.02 4.37
N PRO A 186 8.23 15.84 3.67
CA PRO A 186 8.46 16.52 2.40
C PRO A 186 7.44 16.07 1.34
N VAL A 187 7.07 16.99 0.46
CA VAL A 187 6.23 16.68 -0.71
C VAL A 187 6.89 15.59 -1.56
N SER A 188 6.16 14.57 -1.88
CA SER A 188 6.63 13.34 -2.54
C SER A 188 5.78 12.96 -3.75
N ILE A 189 6.11 11.87 -4.41
CA ILE A 189 5.31 11.32 -5.50
C ILE A 189 3.86 11.04 -5.10
N VAL A 190 3.62 10.64 -3.84
CA VAL A 190 2.27 10.35 -3.32
C VAL A 190 1.38 11.58 -3.39
N ASP A 191 1.94 12.75 -3.02
CA ASP A 191 1.18 14.01 -3.02
C ASP A 191 0.75 14.38 -4.45
N TYR A 192 1.64 14.28 -5.42
CA TYR A 192 1.32 14.54 -6.83
C TYR A 192 0.38 13.50 -7.42
N PHE A 193 0.54 12.23 -7.06
CA PHE A 193 -0.36 11.16 -7.49
C PHE A 193 -1.81 11.42 -7.05
N LEU A 194 -2.02 11.82 -5.79
CA LEU A 194 -3.34 12.11 -5.25
C LEU A 194 -4.03 13.33 -5.90
N LEU A 195 -3.25 14.20 -6.56
CA LEU A 195 -3.73 15.38 -7.27
C LEU A 195 -4.01 15.13 -8.76
N LEU A 196 -3.88 13.90 -9.25
CA LEU A 196 -4.30 13.52 -10.60
C LEU A 196 -5.81 13.72 -10.78
N PRO A 197 -6.29 13.99 -12.01
CA PRO A 197 -7.72 14.00 -12.32
C PRO A 197 -8.41 12.69 -11.93
N ASP A 198 -9.65 12.79 -11.47
CA ASP A 198 -10.43 11.65 -10.97
C ASP A 198 -10.67 10.55 -12.02
N ASP A 199 -10.60 10.90 -13.30
CA ASP A 199 -10.83 10.02 -14.46
C ASP A 199 -9.55 9.40 -15.03
N THR A 200 -8.36 9.76 -14.50
CA THR A 200 -7.08 9.27 -15.02
C THR A 200 -6.94 7.75 -14.91
N LEU A 201 -7.49 7.13 -13.86
CA LEU A 201 -7.31 5.72 -13.49
C LEU A 201 -8.64 4.99 -13.32
N GLU A 202 -9.68 5.37 -14.05
CA GLU A 202 -11.05 4.85 -13.94
C GLU A 202 -11.72 5.10 -12.59
N THR A 203 -10.93 5.26 -11.53
CA THR A 203 -11.40 5.67 -10.20
C THR A 203 -10.49 6.75 -9.62
N ARG A 204 -10.95 7.41 -8.56
CA ARG A 204 -10.18 8.46 -7.90
C ARG A 204 -8.84 7.95 -7.39
N PRO A 205 -7.73 8.69 -7.59
CA PRO A 205 -6.38 8.26 -7.19
C PRO A 205 -6.27 7.82 -5.72
N ARG A 206 -7.01 8.44 -4.82
CA ARG A 206 -7.02 8.09 -3.38
C ARG A 206 -7.48 6.65 -3.09
N HIS A 207 -8.28 6.04 -3.96
CA HIS A 207 -8.72 4.65 -3.80
C HIS A 207 -7.60 3.66 -4.07
N TRP A 208 -6.61 4.08 -4.85
CA TRP A 208 -5.49 3.25 -5.26
C TRP A 208 -4.31 3.23 -4.29
N ILE A 209 -4.19 4.25 -3.43
CA ILE A 209 -3.01 4.40 -2.59
C ILE A 209 -2.77 3.20 -1.65
N HIS A 210 -3.83 2.50 -1.25
CA HIS A 210 -3.74 1.30 -0.41
C HIS A 210 -3.30 0.05 -1.18
N ASN A 211 -3.43 0.05 -2.50
CA ASN A 211 -3.00 -1.04 -3.38
C ASN A 211 -1.56 -0.85 -3.88
N ALA A 212 -0.88 0.19 -3.40
CA ALA A 212 0.51 0.45 -3.77
C ALA A 212 1.41 -0.64 -3.19
N THR A 213 2.01 -1.45 -4.06
CA THR A 213 2.96 -2.51 -3.70
C THR A 213 4.36 -1.96 -3.49
N VAL A 214 4.68 -0.83 -4.12
CA VAL A 214 5.94 -0.10 -3.97
C VAL A 214 5.64 1.38 -3.85
N VAL A 215 6.18 2.04 -2.81
CA VAL A 215 6.21 3.49 -2.68
C VAL A 215 7.64 3.92 -2.34
N ASP A 216 8.37 4.37 -3.35
CA ASP A 216 9.75 4.87 -3.21
C ASP A 216 9.76 6.40 -3.25
N LYS A 217 9.39 7.03 -2.12
CA LYS A 217 9.31 8.49 -1.99
C LYS A 217 10.63 9.18 -2.34
N LYS A 218 11.76 8.54 -2.01
CA LYS A 218 13.11 9.08 -2.24
C LYS A 218 13.44 9.21 -3.72
N ASN A 219 13.10 8.20 -4.49
CA ASN A 219 13.40 8.16 -5.92
C ASN A 219 12.23 8.63 -6.79
N GLY A 220 11.07 8.92 -6.17
CA GLY A 220 9.90 9.38 -6.90
C GLY A 220 9.29 8.28 -7.78
N TYR A 221 9.12 7.07 -7.24
CA TYR A 221 8.52 5.94 -7.96
C TYR A 221 7.43 5.28 -7.11
N MET A 222 6.34 4.87 -7.77
CA MET A 222 5.26 4.10 -7.16
C MET A 222 4.77 3.04 -8.13
N SER A 223 4.44 1.85 -7.62
CA SER A 223 3.79 0.78 -8.37
C SER A 223 2.54 0.35 -7.63
N VAL A 224 1.46 0.18 -8.36
CA VAL A 224 0.16 -0.20 -7.83
C VAL A 224 -0.31 -1.44 -8.57
N SER A 225 -0.65 -2.48 -7.82
CA SER A 225 -1.25 -3.68 -8.40
C SER A 225 -2.74 -3.50 -8.57
N GLY A 226 -3.25 -3.89 -9.74
CA GLY A 226 -4.67 -4.07 -9.96
C GLY A 226 -5.21 -5.24 -9.14
N ASP A 227 -6.53 -5.34 -9.05
CA ASP A 227 -7.25 -6.39 -8.33
C ASP A 227 -7.73 -7.54 -9.24
N GLY A 228 -7.31 -7.52 -10.51
CA GLY A 228 -7.73 -8.47 -11.56
C GLY A 228 -8.92 -7.98 -12.39
N ALA A 229 -9.74 -7.05 -11.89
CA ALA A 229 -10.75 -6.33 -12.66
C ALA A 229 -10.26 -4.96 -13.14
N GLN A 230 -9.20 -4.44 -12.50
CA GLN A 230 -8.59 -3.15 -12.79
C GLN A 230 -7.10 -3.34 -13.12
N PRO A 231 -6.55 -2.53 -14.04
CA PRO A 231 -5.16 -2.67 -14.47
C PRO A 231 -4.18 -2.25 -13.36
N SER A 232 -3.00 -2.85 -13.39
CA SER A 232 -1.84 -2.36 -12.64
C SER A 232 -1.27 -1.12 -13.31
N PHE A 233 -0.59 -0.28 -12.55
CA PHE A 233 0.10 0.88 -13.11
C PHE A 233 1.36 1.26 -12.33
N ASP A 234 2.29 1.87 -13.04
CA ASP A 234 3.50 2.46 -12.50
C ASP A 234 3.44 3.97 -12.62
N VAL A 235 4.03 4.66 -11.66
CA VAL A 235 4.14 6.12 -11.64
C VAL A 235 5.57 6.52 -11.38
N ALA A 236 6.10 7.49 -12.15
CA ALA A 236 7.42 8.05 -11.94
C ALA A 236 7.37 9.58 -11.93
N LEU A 237 8.07 10.17 -10.98
CA LEU A 237 8.18 11.62 -10.82
C LEU A 237 9.50 12.11 -11.43
N PHE A 238 9.39 12.84 -12.51
CA PHE A 238 10.47 13.63 -13.07
C PHE A 238 10.40 15.07 -12.56
N ARG A 239 11.48 15.81 -12.67
CA ARG A 239 11.49 17.24 -12.34
C ARG A 239 12.11 18.05 -13.44
N TYR A 240 11.50 19.18 -13.73
CA TYR A 240 12.09 20.22 -14.55
C TYR A 240 13.31 20.83 -13.84
N ARG A 241 14.15 21.57 -14.55
CA ARG A 241 15.32 22.26 -13.97
C ARG A 241 14.93 23.29 -12.90
N ASP A 242 13.74 23.86 -13.01
CA ASP A 242 13.17 24.82 -12.06
C ASP A 242 12.49 24.12 -10.85
N GLY A 243 12.51 22.79 -10.79
CA GLY A 243 11.96 22.00 -9.71
C GLY A 243 10.49 21.60 -9.88
N ARG A 244 9.76 22.14 -10.88
CA ARG A 244 8.37 21.73 -11.15
C ARG A 244 8.27 20.23 -11.41
N PRO A 245 7.19 19.56 -10.93
CA PRO A 245 6.98 18.15 -11.15
C PRO A 245 6.50 17.88 -12.59
N LEU A 246 6.94 16.73 -13.12
CA LEU A 246 6.34 16.06 -14.27
C LEU A 246 6.09 14.62 -13.85
N LEU A 247 4.84 14.21 -13.78
CA LEU A 247 4.45 12.87 -13.41
C LEU A 247 4.17 12.04 -14.66
N ALA A 248 4.81 10.89 -14.80
CA ALA A 248 4.47 9.89 -15.80
C ALA A 248 3.62 8.80 -15.14
N VAL A 249 2.47 8.50 -15.71
CA VAL A 249 1.58 7.40 -15.32
C VAL A 249 1.56 6.40 -16.45
N CYS A 250 1.87 5.17 -16.14
CA CYS A 250 2.03 4.11 -17.10
C CYS A 250 1.14 2.93 -16.72
N GLN A 251 0.11 2.66 -17.53
CA GLN A 251 -0.93 1.68 -17.24
C GLN A 251 -0.69 0.37 -17.97
N ALA A 252 -0.89 -0.76 -17.30
CA ALA A 252 -0.83 -2.09 -17.88
C ALA A 252 -2.14 -2.44 -18.60
N ASP A 253 -2.05 -3.39 -19.50
CA ASP A 253 -3.21 -3.96 -20.18
C ASP A 253 -3.78 -5.14 -19.36
N LEU A 254 -5.10 -5.13 -19.15
CA LEU A 254 -5.80 -6.20 -18.43
C LEU A 254 -5.79 -7.54 -19.18
N GLU A 255 -5.75 -7.48 -20.52
CA GLU A 255 -5.83 -8.66 -21.37
C GLU A 255 -4.46 -9.34 -21.59
N SER A 256 -3.39 -8.73 -21.12
CA SER A 256 -2.02 -9.21 -21.35
C SER A 256 -1.48 -9.94 -20.14
N ASP A 257 -0.99 -11.17 -20.33
CA ASP A 257 -0.17 -11.91 -19.32
C ASP A 257 1.10 -11.14 -18.91
N ASP A 258 1.47 -10.12 -19.70
CA ASP A 258 2.56 -9.19 -19.38
C ASP A 258 1.97 -7.96 -18.66
N SER A 259 1.96 -7.97 -17.34
CA SER A 259 1.50 -6.87 -16.46
C SER A 259 2.23 -5.54 -16.67
N ARG A 260 2.86 -5.35 -17.83
CA ARG A 260 3.65 -4.19 -18.15
C ARG A 260 2.85 -3.15 -18.91
N CYS A 261 3.24 -1.97 -18.68
CA CYS A 261 2.73 -0.73 -19.15
C CYS A 261 2.62 -0.65 -20.69
N VAL A 262 1.42 -0.51 -21.17
CA VAL A 262 1.10 -0.39 -22.61
C VAL A 262 0.80 1.04 -23.02
N SER A 263 0.30 1.87 -22.08
CA SER A 263 0.03 3.29 -22.32
C SER A 263 0.75 4.14 -21.30
N MET A 264 1.20 5.32 -21.70
CA MET A 264 1.91 6.26 -20.85
C MET A 264 1.38 7.66 -21.04
N GLU A 265 0.98 8.29 -19.94
CA GLU A 265 0.49 9.66 -19.91
C GLU A 265 1.37 10.52 -19.02
N PHE A 266 1.39 11.82 -19.30
CA PHE A 266 2.17 12.78 -18.55
C PHE A 266 1.28 13.87 -17.97
N PHE A 267 1.64 14.30 -16.74
CA PHE A 267 0.90 15.33 -16.02
C PHE A 267 1.85 16.34 -15.40
N GLU A 268 1.47 17.60 -15.48
CA GLU A 268 2.17 18.74 -14.87
C GLU A 268 1.30 19.40 -13.80
N LEU A 269 1.93 20.08 -12.86
CA LEU A 269 1.20 20.83 -11.84
C LEU A 269 0.63 22.12 -12.46
N GLY A 270 -0.70 22.22 -12.49
CA GLY A 270 -1.42 23.39 -12.94
C GLY A 270 -1.40 24.55 -11.94
N VAL A 271 -1.89 25.69 -12.38
CA VAL A 271 -1.96 26.91 -11.55
C VAL A 271 -2.96 26.78 -10.37
N ASP A 272 -3.91 25.88 -10.50
CA ASP A 272 -4.88 25.51 -9.47
C ASP A 272 -4.31 24.55 -8.40
N GLY A 273 -3.04 24.12 -8.58
CA GLY A 273 -2.38 23.19 -7.72
C GLY A 273 -2.76 21.71 -7.95
N LYS A 274 -3.55 21.40 -8.99
CA LYS A 274 -3.87 20.03 -9.41
C LYS A 274 -2.97 19.58 -10.55
N MET A 275 -2.79 18.27 -10.69
CA MET A 275 -2.08 17.72 -11.83
C MET A 275 -2.99 17.78 -13.06
N GLN A 276 -2.44 18.28 -14.15
CA GLN A 276 -3.15 18.44 -15.43
C GLN A 276 -2.42 17.65 -16.51
N LYS A 277 -3.18 16.95 -17.34
CA LYS A 277 -2.62 16.17 -18.45
C LYS A 277 -1.89 17.09 -19.41
N THR A 278 -0.64 16.77 -19.74
CA THR A 278 0.17 17.49 -20.73
C THR A 278 0.23 16.74 -22.06
N ASP A 279 0.73 17.42 -23.10
CA ASP A 279 0.82 16.82 -24.45
C ASP A 279 1.78 15.60 -24.42
N ARG A 280 1.29 14.47 -24.91
CA ARG A 280 2.05 13.22 -25.05
C ARG A 280 3.30 13.40 -25.95
N LYS A 281 3.32 14.43 -26.79
CA LYS A 281 4.47 14.79 -27.65
C LYS A 281 5.75 15.13 -26.88
N ILE A 282 5.66 15.35 -25.56
CA ILE A 282 6.84 15.52 -24.71
C ILE A 282 7.76 14.27 -24.76
N PHE A 283 7.21 13.09 -25.08
CA PHE A 283 7.94 11.83 -25.22
C PHE A 283 8.13 11.47 -26.71
N PRO A 284 9.36 11.25 -27.19
CA PRO A 284 9.66 11.15 -28.61
C PRO A 284 9.18 9.83 -29.26
N VAL A 285 9.05 8.76 -28.50
CA VAL A 285 8.60 7.45 -29.01
C VAL A 285 7.08 7.38 -28.95
N ARG A 286 6.44 7.13 -30.08
CA ARG A 286 4.98 6.98 -30.20
C ARG A 286 4.64 5.52 -30.34
N ASP A 287 3.61 5.09 -29.63
CA ASP A 287 3.01 3.77 -29.79
C ASP A 287 1.87 3.78 -30.82
N GLN A 288 1.29 2.60 -31.08
CA GLN A 288 0.17 2.46 -31.99
C GLN A 288 -1.09 3.21 -31.53
N TRP A 289 -1.24 3.45 -30.21
CA TRP A 289 -2.40 4.12 -29.64
C TRP A 289 -2.34 5.65 -29.85
N ASP A 290 -1.12 6.21 -29.88
CA ASP A 290 -0.90 7.63 -30.14
C ASP A 290 -1.24 8.05 -31.59
N SER A 291 -1.22 7.11 -32.54
CA SER A 291 -1.41 7.42 -33.95
C SER A 291 -2.87 7.42 -34.39
N GLY A 292 -3.79 6.86 -33.58
CA GLY A 292 -5.21 6.64 -33.98
C GLY A 292 -5.37 5.70 -35.19
N GLU A 293 -4.28 5.22 -35.74
CA GLU A 293 -4.25 4.27 -36.86
C GLU A 293 -3.94 2.88 -36.30
N GLN A 294 -4.87 1.95 -36.43
CA GLN A 294 -4.62 0.51 -36.24
C GLN A 294 -3.70 -0.03 -37.33
N ASN A 295 -2.59 0.64 -37.57
CA ASN A 295 -1.68 0.30 -38.64
C ASN A 295 -0.73 -0.79 -38.16
N LYS A 296 -0.80 -1.99 -38.75
CA LYS A 296 0.07 -3.15 -38.52
C LYS A 296 1.59 -2.87 -38.61
N LYS A 297 1.97 -1.62 -38.86
CA LYS A 297 3.34 -1.18 -39.03
C LYS A 297 4.02 -0.76 -37.74
N TYR A 298 3.26 -0.48 -36.66
CA TYR A 298 3.83 -0.12 -35.38
C TYR A 298 4.00 -1.36 -34.53
N GLU A 299 5.20 -1.54 -34.00
CA GLU A 299 5.50 -2.58 -33.04
C GLU A 299 4.76 -2.30 -31.74
N ASP A 300 4.25 -3.35 -31.10
CA ASP A 300 3.58 -3.24 -29.82
C ASP A 300 4.64 -3.04 -28.73
N PHE A 301 4.67 -1.85 -28.14
CA PHE A 301 5.65 -1.44 -27.15
C PHE A 301 5.19 -1.73 -25.73
N ARG A 302 6.18 -1.89 -24.85
CA ARG A 302 6.01 -1.89 -23.40
C ARG A 302 6.97 -0.85 -22.80
N PHE A 303 6.41 0.04 -21.98
CA PHE A 303 7.19 1.08 -21.32
C PHE A 303 7.61 0.58 -19.92
N ILE A 304 8.82 0.92 -19.53
CA ILE A 304 9.37 0.61 -18.21
C ILE A 304 9.82 1.92 -17.59
N LEU A 305 9.06 2.40 -16.62
CA LEU A 305 9.40 3.62 -15.87
C LEU A 305 10.58 3.35 -14.93
N PRO A 306 11.51 4.31 -14.79
CA PRO A 306 12.67 4.13 -13.92
C PRO A 306 12.28 4.25 -12.44
N ARG A 307 12.59 3.23 -11.65
CA ARG A 307 12.56 3.36 -10.19
C ARG A 307 13.71 4.21 -9.67
N GLN A 308 14.83 4.21 -10.39
CA GLN A 308 16.00 5.04 -10.11
C GLN A 308 16.52 5.65 -11.42
N GLY A 309 16.98 6.90 -11.34
CA GLY A 309 17.47 7.60 -12.53
C GLY A 309 16.35 8.32 -13.29
N ARG A 310 16.55 8.52 -14.61
CA ARG A 310 15.70 9.36 -15.45
C ARG A 310 15.42 8.75 -16.83
N THR A 311 15.77 7.48 -17.03
CA THR A 311 15.67 6.82 -18.34
C THR A 311 14.48 5.89 -18.37
N VAL A 312 13.52 6.18 -19.23
CA VAL A 312 12.43 5.27 -19.59
C VAL A 312 12.95 4.29 -20.64
N LEU A 313 12.71 3.01 -20.44
CA LEU A 313 13.02 1.98 -21.42
C LEU A 313 11.76 1.65 -22.22
N VAL A 314 11.91 1.56 -23.54
CA VAL A 314 10.87 1.09 -24.44
C VAL A 314 11.29 -0.25 -25.01
N ARG A 315 10.47 -1.26 -24.77
CA ARG A 315 10.75 -2.66 -25.09
C ARG A 315 9.75 -3.19 -26.08
N SER A 316 10.19 -4.03 -27.00
CA SER A 316 9.29 -4.81 -27.84
C SER A 316 8.44 -5.76 -26.99
N ALA A 317 7.14 -5.75 -27.17
CA ALA A 317 6.25 -6.73 -26.53
C ALA A 317 6.55 -8.15 -27.01
N LYS A 318 6.92 -8.30 -28.29
CA LYS A 318 7.16 -9.57 -28.96
C LYS A 318 8.52 -10.17 -28.64
N THR A 319 9.61 -9.43 -28.90
CA THR A 319 10.99 -9.95 -28.75
C THR A 319 11.55 -9.75 -27.36
N LYS A 320 10.92 -8.90 -26.56
CA LYS A 320 11.38 -8.49 -25.22
C LYS A 320 12.67 -7.66 -25.23
N GLU A 321 13.19 -7.30 -26.38
CA GLU A 321 14.40 -6.47 -26.52
C GLU A 321 14.10 -5.02 -26.22
N ILE A 322 15.08 -4.29 -25.69
CA ILE A 322 15.02 -2.84 -25.52
C ILE A 322 15.26 -2.19 -26.88
N LEU A 323 14.25 -1.48 -27.35
CA LEU A 323 14.28 -0.78 -28.63
C LEU A 323 14.74 0.66 -28.49
N HIS A 324 14.28 1.33 -27.41
CA HIS A 324 14.62 2.73 -27.17
C HIS A 324 14.99 2.95 -25.71
N LYS A 325 15.93 3.83 -25.47
CA LYS A 325 16.27 4.41 -24.17
C LYS A 325 16.02 5.88 -24.23
N VAL A 326 15.13 6.38 -23.41
CA VAL A 326 14.67 7.77 -23.48
C VAL A 326 14.88 8.45 -22.15
N THR A 327 15.81 9.37 -22.10
CA THR A 327 16.27 10.00 -20.86
C THR A 327 15.69 11.42 -20.70
N TRP A 328 15.14 11.71 -19.53
CA TRP A 328 14.70 13.04 -19.14
C TRP A 328 15.89 13.92 -18.75
N ASN A 329 16.07 15.05 -19.45
CA ASN A 329 17.18 15.96 -19.20
C ASN A 329 16.83 17.17 -18.30
N GLY A 330 15.61 17.24 -17.83
CA GLY A 330 15.09 18.38 -17.04
C GLY A 330 14.31 19.41 -17.87
N GLU A 331 14.17 19.18 -19.17
CA GLU A 331 13.37 20.03 -20.07
C GLU A 331 12.52 19.20 -21.03
N ARG A 332 13.08 18.09 -21.52
CA ARG A 332 12.44 17.19 -22.48
C ARG A 332 13.03 15.79 -22.39
N PHE A 333 12.33 14.83 -22.89
CA PHE A 333 12.85 13.50 -23.12
C PHE A 333 13.71 13.45 -24.38
N ILE A 334 14.87 12.79 -24.29
CA ILE A 334 15.82 12.62 -25.38
C ILE A 334 16.09 11.15 -25.57
N GLU A 335 15.93 10.67 -26.80
CA GLU A 335 16.28 9.31 -27.17
C GLU A 335 17.81 9.19 -27.27
N GLU A 336 18.37 8.18 -26.58
CA GLU A 336 19.77 7.83 -26.66
C GLU A 336 20.00 7.05 -27.97
N LYS A 337 21.00 7.47 -28.75
CA LYS A 337 21.37 6.81 -30.00
C LYS A 337 22.26 5.60 -29.77
#